data_a321f3793ad661e8705ae48907657fac
#
_entry.id   a321f3793ad661e8705ae48907657fac
#
_cell.length_a   1.000
_cell.length_b   1.000
_cell.length_c   1.000
_cell.angle_alpha   90.00
_cell.angle_beta   90.00
_cell.angle_gamma   90.00
#
_symmetry.space_group_name_H-M   'P 1'
#
loop_
_entity.id
_entity.type
_entity.pdbx_description
1 polymer ?
#
loop_
_entity_poly.entity_id
_entity_poly.type
_entity_poly.pdbx_seq_one_letter_code
_entity_poly.pdbx_strand_id
1 'polypeptide(L)'
;MSNTLRKWNYDIHEYEPYYVPDDWDCRWYDTDMTKAINCCQCGKEITFGSAYSSLEVHTVMGFGYMVCNECHEVEMKRKFGKKECAE
;
A
#
# COMPACT_ATOMS: atom_id res chain seq x y z
N MET A 1 18.13 -5.78 7.79
CA MET A 1 17.58 -5.83 6.44
C MET A 1 16.69 -4.63 6.20
N SER A 2 16.94 -3.86 5.21
CA SER A 2 16.13 -2.68 4.99
C SER A 2 14.80 -3.06 4.33
N ASN A 3 13.74 -2.39 4.75
CA ASN A 3 12.42 -2.58 4.18
C ASN A 3 12.16 -1.49 3.16
N THR A 4 12.89 -1.59 2.06
CA THR A 4 12.77 -0.60 1.00
C THR A 4 11.72 -1.07 0.02
N LEU A 5 10.66 -0.30 -0.09
CA LEU A 5 9.59 -0.55 -1.02
C LEU A 5 9.63 0.51 -2.09
N ARG A 6 8.74 0.40 -3.05
CA ARG A 6 8.63 1.39 -4.11
C ARG A 6 7.24 2.01 -4.05
N LYS A 7 7.18 3.31 -4.12
CA LYS A 7 5.92 4.03 -4.08
C LYS A 7 5.79 4.88 -5.32
N TRP A 8 4.65 4.75 -6.00
CA TRP A 8 4.38 5.51 -7.21
C TRP A 8 4.12 6.97 -6.89
N ASN A 9 4.83 7.84 -7.56
CA ASN A 9 4.64 9.28 -7.40
C ASN A 9 3.89 9.80 -8.62
N TYR A 10 2.65 10.24 -8.42
CA TYR A 10 1.81 10.69 -9.52
C TYR A 10 2.30 11.98 -10.15
N ASP A 11 3.02 12.79 -9.38
CA ASP A 11 3.49 14.07 -9.89
C ASP A 11 4.57 13.92 -10.94
N ILE A 12 5.45 12.96 -10.75
CA ILE A 12 6.57 12.75 -11.67
C ILE A 12 6.42 11.47 -12.48
N HIS A 13 5.37 10.70 -12.23
CA HIS A 13 5.11 9.44 -12.94
C HIS A 13 6.28 8.48 -12.85
N GLU A 14 6.85 8.35 -11.66
CA GLU A 14 7.95 7.45 -11.40
C GLU A 14 7.82 6.87 -10.01
N TYR A 15 8.47 5.72 -9.80
CA TYR A 15 8.57 5.15 -8.48
C TYR A 15 9.68 5.84 -7.72
N GLU A 16 9.51 5.96 -6.43
CA GLU A 16 10.55 6.48 -5.55
C GLU A 16 10.70 5.53 -4.37
N PRO A 17 11.86 5.54 -3.72
CA PRO A 17 12.05 4.68 -2.55
C PRO A 17 11.05 5.02 -1.47
N TYR A 18 10.55 3.99 -0.81
CA TYR A 18 9.59 4.16 0.27
C TYR A 18 10.03 3.28 1.42
N TYR A 19 10.36 3.89 2.53
CA TYR A 19 10.90 3.19 3.68
C TYR A 19 9.85 3.09 4.76
N VAL A 20 9.74 1.91 5.36
CA VAL A 20 8.81 1.70 6.46
C VAL A 20 9.61 1.23 7.67
N PRO A 21 9.09 1.42 8.88
CA PRO A 21 9.75 0.91 10.08
C PRO A 21 9.94 -0.59 10.01
N ASP A 22 11.01 -1.08 10.64
CA ASP A 22 11.32 -2.51 10.61
C ASP A 22 10.27 -3.34 11.31
N ASP A 23 9.55 -2.75 12.26
CA ASP A 23 8.54 -3.51 12.99
C ASP A 23 7.20 -3.56 12.29
N TRP A 24 7.07 -2.96 11.12
CA TRP A 24 5.87 -3.10 10.31
C TRP A 24 5.98 -4.37 9.49
N ASP A 25 4.96 -5.21 9.58
CA ASP A 25 4.91 -6.45 8.79
C ASP A 25 4.17 -6.15 7.49
N CYS A 26 4.90 -5.63 6.52
CA CYS A 26 4.33 -5.27 5.22
C CYS A 26 4.45 -6.46 4.28
N ARG A 27 3.33 -6.93 3.80
CA ARG A 27 3.29 -8.11 2.93
C ARG A 27 2.52 -7.79 1.67
N TRP A 28 2.91 -8.44 0.59
CA TRP A 28 2.16 -8.37 -0.64
C TRP A 28 1.41 -9.68 -0.90
N TYR A 29 1.74 -10.73 -0.16
CA TYR A 29 1.09 -12.02 -0.33
C TYR A 29 1.23 -12.86 0.94
N ASP A 30 0.19 -13.62 1.24
CA ASP A 30 0.21 -14.59 2.32
C ASP A 30 -0.90 -15.58 2.06
N THR A 31 -0.71 -16.81 2.50
CA THR A 31 -1.74 -17.84 2.35
C THR A 31 -2.69 -17.88 3.53
N ASP A 32 -2.32 -17.25 4.64
CA ASP A 32 -3.13 -17.27 5.86
C ASP A 32 -3.91 -15.95 5.95
N MET A 33 -5.21 -16.02 5.67
CA MET A 33 -6.05 -14.83 5.68
C MET A 33 -6.23 -14.23 7.06
N THR A 34 -5.94 -14.99 8.11
CA THR A 34 -6.06 -14.48 9.48
C THR A 34 -4.75 -13.93 10.01
N LYS A 35 -3.71 -13.93 9.19
CA LYS A 35 -2.40 -13.44 9.61
C LYS A 35 -2.46 -11.95 9.92
N ALA A 36 -1.97 -11.57 11.09
CA ALA A 36 -1.90 -10.16 11.47
C ALA A 36 -0.72 -9.51 10.75
N ILE A 37 -0.99 -8.44 10.05
CA ILE A 37 0.02 -7.69 9.31
C ILE A 37 -0.19 -6.21 9.60
N ASN A 38 0.68 -5.38 9.05
CA ASN A 38 0.56 -3.93 9.20
C ASN A 38 0.28 -3.29 7.85
N CYS A 39 -0.58 -2.28 7.88
CA CYS A 39 -0.80 -1.45 6.69
C CYS A 39 0.52 -0.80 6.31
N CYS A 40 0.92 -0.91 5.06
CA CYS A 40 2.21 -0.36 4.66
C CYS A 40 2.16 1.15 4.43
N GLN A 41 1.01 1.77 4.63
CA GLN A 41 0.87 3.23 4.52
C GLN A 41 0.78 3.89 5.89
N CYS A 42 0.06 3.30 6.84
CA CYS A 42 -0.14 3.93 8.14
C CYS A 42 0.31 3.07 9.32
N GLY A 43 0.63 1.79 9.08
CA GLY A 43 1.11 0.92 10.14
C GLY A 43 0.03 0.29 10.99
N LYS A 44 -1.23 0.52 10.68
CA LYS A 44 -2.33 -0.04 11.46
C LYS A 44 -2.30 -1.57 11.36
N GLU A 45 -2.59 -2.22 12.47
CA GLU A 45 -2.65 -3.68 12.49
C GLU A 45 -3.94 -4.15 11.85
N ILE A 46 -3.82 -5.03 10.87
CA ILE A 46 -4.95 -5.57 10.13
C ILE A 46 -4.67 -7.04 9.86
N THR A 47 -5.69 -7.75 9.37
CA THR A 47 -5.47 -9.13 8.93
C THR A 47 -5.29 -9.13 7.42
N PHE A 48 -4.53 -10.11 6.95
CA PHE A 48 -4.27 -10.19 5.51
C PHE A 48 -5.57 -10.31 4.71
N GLY A 49 -6.52 -11.07 5.24
CA GLY A 49 -7.78 -11.27 4.52
C GLY A 49 -8.65 -10.04 4.44
N SER A 50 -8.47 -9.08 5.36
CA SER A 50 -9.25 -7.84 5.33
C SER A 50 -8.47 -6.70 4.69
N ALA A 51 -7.26 -6.96 4.23
CA ALA A 51 -6.41 -5.93 3.64
C ALA A 51 -6.72 -5.78 2.16
N TYR A 52 -6.27 -4.66 1.61
CA TYR A 52 -6.42 -4.33 0.20
C TYR A 52 -5.06 -4.12 -0.42
N SER A 53 -4.94 -4.41 -1.71
CA SER A 53 -3.69 -4.17 -2.42
C SER A 53 -3.49 -2.69 -2.64
N SER A 54 -2.31 -2.20 -2.29
CA SER A 54 -1.99 -0.80 -2.49
C SER A 54 -1.93 -0.45 -3.97
N LEU A 55 -2.42 0.73 -4.30
CA LEU A 55 -2.31 1.25 -5.66
C LEU A 55 -1.02 2.02 -5.86
N GLU A 56 -0.29 2.28 -4.78
CA GLU A 56 0.90 3.12 -4.83
C GLU A 56 2.16 2.40 -4.40
N VAL A 57 2.07 1.60 -3.33
CA VAL A 57 3.25 0.94 -2.78
C VAL A 57 3.34 -0.46 -3.37
N HIS A 58 4.40 -0.70 -4.12
CA HIS A 58 4.54 -1.95 -4.88
C HIS A 58 5.89 -2.60 -4.63
N THR A 59 5.95 -3.90 -4.90
CA THR A 59 7.22 -4.62 -4.92
C THR A 59 7.97 -4.28 -6.20
N VAL A 60 9.22 -4.73 -6.28
CA VAL A 60 9.99 -4.52 -7.51
C VAL A 60 9.34 -5.23 -8.70
N MET A 61 8.51 -6.23 -8.42
CA MET A 61 7.82 -6.95 -9.49
C MET A 61 6.45 -6.35 -9.80
N GLY A 62 6.05 -5.31 -9.09
CA GLY A 62 4.80 -4.63 -9.38
C GLY A 62 3.61 -5.10 -8.58
N PHE A 63 3.80 -5.99 -7.61
CA PHE A 63 2.69 -6.42 -6.75
C PHE A 63 2.44 -5.39 -5.66
N GLY A 64 1.16 -5.12 -5.39
CA GLY A 64 0.80 -4.14 -4.37
C GLY A 64 0.93 -4.71 -2.96
N TYR A 65 1.53 -3.95 -2.08
CA TYR A 65 1.56 -4.30 -0.67
C TYR A 65 0.19 -4.10 -0.06
N MET A 66 -0.07 -4.78 1.05
CA MET A 66 -1.37 -4.71 1.71
C MET A 66 -1.51 -3.45 2.52
N VAL A 67 -2.64 -2.81 2.41
CA VAL A 67 -2.97 -1.60 3.16
C VAL A 67 -4.36 -1.76 3.75
N CYS A 68 -4.66 -0.96 4.76
CA CYS A 68 -5.98 -1.00 5.37
C CYS A 68 -7.01 -0.33 4.46
N ASN A 69 -8.28 -0.56 4.79
CA ASN A 69 -9.38 -0.02 3.98
C ASN A 69 -9.30 1.50 3.86
N GLU A 70 -8.97 2.17 4.95
CA GLU A 70 -8.93 3.63 4.94
C GLU A 70 -7.85 4.15 4.02
N CYS A 71 -6.67 3.56 4.08
CA CYS A 71 -5.58 3.97 3.20
C CYS A 71 -5.89 3.64 1.75
N HIS A 72 -6.54 2.51 1.53
CA HIS A 72 -6.94 2.12 0.19
C HIS A 72 -7.91 3.13 -0.41
N GLU A 73 -8.85 3.61 0.41
CA GLU A 73 -9.79 4.63 -0.08
C GLU A 73 -9.09 5.93 -0.40
N VAL A 74 -8.11 6.31 0.41
CA VAL A 74 -7.33 7.51 0.13
C VAL A 74 -6.58 7.35 -1.19
N GLU A 75 -6.00 6.17 -1.41
CA GLU A 75 -5.30 5.91 -2.66
C GLU A 75 -6.24 5.98 -3.85
N MET A 76 -7.43 5.43 -3.70
CA MET A 76 -8.42 5.48 -4.77
C MET A 76 -8.77 6.92 -5.10
N LYS A 77 -8.96 7.75 -4.10
CA LYS A 77 -9.28 9.15 -4.33
C LYS A 77 -8.12 9.86 -5.01
N ARG A 78 -6.89 9.54 -4.61
CA ARG A 78 -5.73 10.16 -5.25
C ARG A 78 -5.63 9.77 -6.71
N LYS A 79 -5.91 8.52 -7.01
CA LYS A 79 -5.76 8.02 -8.37
C LYS A 79 -6.90 8.44 -9.27
N PHE A 80 -8.12 8.42 -8.75
CA PHE A 80 -9.31 8.68 -9.56
C PHE A 80 -10.05 9.95 -9.18
N GLY A 81 -9.63 10.61 -8.13
CA GLY A 81 -10.38 11.73 -7.58
C GLY A 81 -10.57 12.88 -8.54
N LYS A 82 -9.61 13.08 -9.43
CA LYS A 82 -9.72 14.19 -10.37
C LYS A 82 -10.94 14.06 -11.26
N LYS A 83 -11.30 12.82 -11.58
CA LYS A 83 -12.47 12.60 -12.42
C LYS A 83 -13.73 13.00 -11.71
N GLU A 84 -13.78 12.74 -10.43
CA GLU A 84 -14.96 13.09 -9.65
C GLU A 84 -15.12 14.59 -9.55
N CYS A 85 -14.02 15.27 -9.46
CA CYS A 85 -14.09 16.73 -9.36
C CYS A 85 -14.70 17.35 -10.62
N ALA A 86 -14.63 16.65 -11.71
CA ALA A 86 -15.16 17.16 -12.96
C ALA A 86 -16.67 17.17 -12.96
N GLU A 87 -17.28 16.48 -12.04
CA GLU A 87 -18.73 16.49 -11.98
C GLU A 87 -19.24 17.74 -11.29
#